data_9f20b61ad12ac7b934585afa2d7e3629
#
_entry.id   9f20b61ad12ac7b934585afa2d7e3629
#
_cell.length_a   1.000
_cell.length_b   1.000
_cell.length_c   1.000
_cell.angle_alpha   90.00
_cell.angle_beta   90.00
_cell.angle_gamma   90.00
#
_symmetry.space_group_name_H-M   'P 1'
#
loop_
_entity.id
_entity.type
_entity.pdbx_description
1 polymer ?
#
loop_
_entity_poly.entity_id
_entity_poly.type
_entity_poly.pdbx_seq_one_letter_code
_entity_poly.pdbx_strand_id
1 'polypeptide(L)'
;MQSLVGKLWQGFLYFLFVLVVSHLVAVEGYSLLTDSVYGEASLTEKMQIAFSGICCVLFLATARMSRKLRPIAVMLAALTGMMFIREADLFLDENVFDGAWQTLVVFVLIALAIYLKKQPDPIKPSVEAFSRLPSAGVLLSGCLVTFVFSRLFGRRSFWEAVMGEGYMEVVKDLVEEGTELVGYSRILIAAVDLAWYSRNQLSELVANKEYREGEAQPNVATTPKLILDFEERDLQKNVPLKIYNPQQAEDELLELVQQQGFSEGEAGDLVDSWRLIFRQSRKRAA
;
A
#
# COMPACT_ATOMS: atom_id res chain seq x y z
N MET A 1 -3.80 -10.85 13.12
CA MET A 1 -2.63 -10.15 13.72
C MET A 1 -1.37 -10.92 13.38
N GLN A 2 -0.42 -10.32 12.65
CA GLN A 2 0.90 -10.93 12.48
C GLN A 2 1.59 -11.01 13.84
N SER A 3 2.18 -12.17 14.17
CA SER A 3 2.97 -12.33 15.40
C SER A 3 4.16 -11.37 15.40
N LEU A 4 4.64 -10.97 16.58
CA LEU A 4 5.86 -10.14 16.71
C LEU A 4 7.03 -10.76 15.95
N VAL A 5 7.16 -12.09 16.01
CA VAL A 5 8.19 -12.86 15.29
C VAL A 5 8.05 -12.68 13.77
N GLY A 6 6.81 -12.68 13.23
CA GLY A 6 6.59 -12.45 11.80
C GLY A 6 7.04 -11.06 11.34
N LYS A 7 6.80 -10.02 12.14
CA LYS A 7 7.26 -8.65 11.85
C LYS A 7 8.78 -8.52 11.90
N LEU A 8 9.43 -9.15 12.87
CA LEU A 8 10.89 -9.18 12.98
C LEU A 8 11.52 -9.90 11.80
N TRP A 9 10.94 -11.05 11.39
CA TRP A 9 11.39 -11.79 10.22
C TRP A 9 11.25 -10.99 8.92
N GLN A 10 10.13 -10.30 8.75
CA GLN A 10 9.91 -9.41 7.61
C GLN A 10 10.94 -8.27 7.57
N GLY A 11 11.20 -7.62 8.71
CA GLY A 11 12.23 -6.60 8.82
C GLY A 11 13.63 -7.13 8.50
N PHE A 12 13.96 -8.35 8.94
CA PHE A 12 15.21 -9.01 8.61
C PHE A 12 15.36 -9.28 7.11
N LEU A 13 14.30 -9.73 6.44
CA LEU A 13 14.31 -9.94 4.98
C LEU A 13 14.54 -8.63 4.23
N TYR A 14 13.93 -7.52 4.66
CA TYR A 14 14.16 -6.20 4.05
C TYR A 14 15.60 -5.72 4.26
N PHE A 15 16.14 -5.92 5.47
CA PHE A 15 17.53 -5.62 5.74
C PHE A 15 18.47 -6.42 4.82
N LEU A 16 18.24 -7.72 4.69
CA LEU A 16 19.02 -8.58 3.81
C LEU A 16 18.92 -8.15 2.34
N PHE A 17 17.72 -7.79 1.88
CA PHE A 17 17.51 -7.28 0.53
C PHE A 17 18.32 -6.00 0.27
N VAL A 18 18.24 -5.02 1.17
CA VAL A 18 19.02 -3.76 1.03
C VAL A 18 20.52 -4.03 1.11
N LEU A 19 20.96 -4.97 1.95
CA LEU A 19 22.36 -5.39 2.02
C LEU A 19 22.86 -5.96 0.69
N VAL A 20 22.06 -6.82 0.05
CA VAL A 20 22.40 -7.38 -1.27
C VAL A 20 22.47 -6.28 -2.33
N VAL A 21 21.50 -5.37 -2.37
CA VAL A 21 21.52 -4.23 -3.30
C VAL A 21 22.76 -3.36 -3.08
N SER A 22 23.09 -3.02 -1.83
CA SER A 22 24.29 -2.26 -1.49
C SER A 22 25.57 -2.98 -1.91
N HIS A 23 25.63 -4.31 -1.75
CA HIS A 23 26.77 -5.09 -2.19
C HIS A 23 26.93 -5.08 -3.72
N LEU A 24 25.82 -5.14 -4.47
CA LEU A 24 25.85 -5.08 -5.94
C LEU A 24 26.39 -3.72 -6.43
N VAL A 25 25.97 -2.60 -5.82
CA VAL A 25 26.53 -1.27 -6.11
C VAL A 25 28.04 -1.22 -5.81
N ALA A 26 28.48 -1.84 -4.69
CA ALA A 26 29.90 -1.90 -4.35
C ALA A 26 30.71 -2.73 -5.36
N VAL A 27 30.18 -3.87 -5.81
CA VAL A 27 30.83 -4.72 -6.84
C VAL A 27 30.97 -3.95 -8.16
N GLU A 28 29.92 -3.22 -8.56
CA GLU A 28 29.96 -2.37 -9.73
C GLU A 28 31.01 -1.26 -9.59
N GLY A 29 31.05 -0.57 -8.45
CA GLY A 29 32.07 0.42 -8.15
C GLY A 29 33.50 -0.15 -8.22
N TYR A 30 33.73 -1.41 -7.78
CA TYR A 30 35.03 -2.07 -7.91
C TYR A 30 35.38 -2.43 -9.36
N SER A 31 34.39 -2.73 -10.21
CA SER A 31 34.65 -3.04 -11.62
C SER A 31 35.19 -1.83 -12.41
N LEU A 32 34.90 -0.61 -11.96
CA LEU A 32 35.41 0.64 -12.53
C LEU A 32 36.94 0.79 -12.39
N LEU A 33 37.57 0.01 -11.51
CA LEU A 33 39.05 -0.05 -11.43
C LEU A 33 39.69 -0.73 -12.64
N THR A 34 38.93 -1.56 -13.34
CA THR A 34 39.40 -2.32 -14.52
C THR A 34 38.88 -1.74 -15.83
N ASP A 35 37.65 -1.21 -15.85
CA ASP A 35 37.04 -0.60 -17.03
C ASP A 35 36.55 0.81 -16.67
N SER A 36 37.18 1.83 -17.22
CA SER A 36 37.00 3.24 -16.85
C SER A 36 35.69 3.87 -17.35
N VAL A 37 34.72 3.09 -17.78
CA VAL A 37 33.45 3.61 -18.35
C VAL A 37 32.29 3.15 -17.45
N TYR A 38 31.85 4.04 -16.57
CA TYR A 38 30.52 3.97 -15.97
C TYR A 38 29.55 4.47 -17.06
N GLY A 39 28.89 3.57 -17.74
CA GLY A 39 28.04 3.91 -18.89
C GLY A 39 26.60 3.42 -18.68
N GLU A 40 25.78 3.86 -19.59
CA GLU A 40 24.31 3.65 -19.69
C GLU A 40 23.84 2.18 -19.73
N ALA A 41 24.74 1.21 -19.56
CA ALA A 41 24.47 -0.21 -19.42
C ALA A 41 24.81 -0.75 -18.02
N SER A 42 24.89 0.13 -17.02
CA SER A 42 25.25 -0.23 -15.65
C SER A 42 24.25 -1.24 -15.03
N LEU A 43 24.72 -2.08 -14.11
CA LEU A 43 23.84 -2.99 -13.38
C LEU A 43 22.84 -2.19 -12.51
N THR A 44 23.32 -1.09 -11.92
CA THR A 44 22.52 -0.17 -11.09
C THR A 44 21.32 0.37 -11.86
N GLU A 45 21.52 0.87 -13.07
CA GLU A 45 20.45 1.40 -13.95
C GLU A 45 19.43 0.31 -14.35
N LYS A 46 19.90 -0.87 -14.74
CA LYS A 46 19.01 -2.01 -15.04
C LYS A 46 18.14 -2.40 -13.82
N MET A 47 18.70 -2.31 -12.60
CA MET A 47 17.95 -2.57 -11.38
C MET A 47 16.93 -1.47 -11.10
N GLN A 48 17.22 -0.20 -11.39
CA GLN A 48 16.27 0.91 -11.26
C GLN A 48 15.09 0.74 -12.20
N ILE A 49 15.34 0.39 -13.47
CA ILE A 49 14.29 0.05 -14.44
C ILE A 49 13.44 -1.13 -13.94
N ALA A 50 14.06 -2.21 -13.49
CA ALA A 50 13.33 -3.37 -12.99
C ALA A 50 12.49 -3.04 -11.76
N PHE A 51 13.05 -2.33 -10.78
CA PHE A 51 12.35 -2.01 -9.53
C PHE A 51 11.18 -1.05 -9.77
N SER A 52 11.34 -0.02 -10.59
CA SER A 52 10.26 0.91 -10.92
C SER A 52 9.12 0.20 -11.67
N GLY A 53 9.44 -0.69 -12.63
CA GLY A 53 8.46 -1.50 -13.35
C GLY A 53 7.70 -2.46 -12.42
N ILE A 54 8.41 -3.18 -11.54
CA ILE A 54 7.79 -4.08 -10.54
C ILE A 54 6.90 -3.29 -9.59
N CYS A 55 7.32 -2.11 -9.11
CA CYS A 55 6.51 -1.25 -8.27
C CYS A 55 5.20 -0.85 -8.96
N CYS A 56 5.27 -0.43 -10.22
CA CYS A 56 4.09 -0.08 -11.02
C CYS A 56 3.09 -1.26 -11.07
N VAL A 57 3.56 -2.46 -11.38
CA VAL A 57 2.73 -3.67 -11.42
C VAL A 57 2.12 -3.99 -10.05
N LEU A 58 2.89 -3.91 -8.96
CA LEU A 58 2.40 -4.17 -7.60
C LEU A 58 1.35 -3.16 -7.16
N PHE A 59 1.52 -1.88 -7.46
CA PHE A 59 0.52 -0.87 -7.15
C PHE A 59 -0.75 -1.04 -8.01
N LEU A 60 -0.65 -1.43 -9.27
CA LEU A 60 -1.81 -1.77 -10.10
C LEU A 60 -2.53 -3.02 -9.57
N ALA A 61 -1.81 -4.03 -9.11
CA ALA A 61 -2.38 -5.20 -8.46
C ALA A 61 -3.11 -4.81 -7.16
N THR A 62 -2.51 -3.95 -6.34
CA THR A 62 -3.14 -3.38 -5.14
C THR A 62 -4.45 -2.66 -5.46
N ALA A 63 -4.46 -1.84 -6.51
CA ALA A 63 -5.66 -1.12 -6.96
C ALA A 63 -6.80 -2.07 -7.39
N ARG A 64 -6.45 -3.27 -7.88
CA ARG A 64 -7.45 -4.31 -8.21
C ARG A 64 -7.94 -5.07 -6.98
N MET A 65 -7.06 -5.33 -6.01
CA MET A 65 -7.36 -6.12 -4.82
C MET A 65 -8.15 -5.33 -3.76
N SER A 66 -7.86 -4.04 -3.59
CA SER A 66 -8.46 -3.22 -2.53
C SER A 66 -9.19 -1.99 -3.10
N ARG A 67 -10.54 -2.00 -3.01
CA ARG A 67 -11.34 -0.84 -3.41
C ARG A 67 -11.03 0.40 -2.58
N LYS A 68 -10.78 0.23 -1.28
CA LYS A 68 -10.46 1.32 -0.34
C LYS A 68 -9.14 2.01 -0.69
N LEU A 69 -8.13 1.25 -1.13
CA LEU A 69 -6.79 1.76 -1.46
C LEU A 69 -6.64 2.08 -2.96
N ARG A 70 -7.66 1.80 -3.79
CA ARG A 70 -7.59 1.95 -5.25
C ARG A 70 -7.12 3.33 -5.70
N PRO A 71 -7.69 4.46 -5.23
CA PRO A 71 -7.26 5.79 -5.66
C PRO A 71 -5.76 6.04 -5.45
N ILE A 72 -5.28 5.82 -4.23
CA ILE A 72 -3.87 6.04 -3.91
C ILE A 72 -2.97 5.05 -4.64
N ALA A 73 -3.37 3.79 -4.78
CA ALA A 73 -2.59 2.77 -5.48
C ALA A 73 -2.44 3.09 -6.98
N VAL A 74 -3.47 3.64 -7.64
CA VAL A 74 -3.37 4.12 -9.04
C VAL A 74 -2.44 5.33 -9.15
N MET A 75 -2.50 6.26 -8.20
CA MET A 75 -1.57 7.40 -8.17
C MET A 75 -0.12 6.94 -8.00
N LEU A 76 0.14 5.98 -7.11
CA LEU A 76 1.47 5.40 -6.91
C LEU A 76 1.94 4.58 -8.12
N ALA A 77 1.03 3.86 -8.78
CA ALA A 77 1.35 3.17 -10.03
C ALA A 77 1.71 4.15 -11.15
N ALA A 78 1.01 5.27 -11.27
CA ALA A 78 1.35 6.32 -12.22
C ALA A 78 2.72 6.94 -11.91
N LEU A 79 3.01 7.25 -10.64
CA LEU A 79 4.31 7.77 -10.21
C LEU A 79 5.45 6.80 -10.60
N THR A 80 5.35 5.53 -10.19
CA THR A 80 6.39 4.53 -10.48
C THR A 80 6.46 4.14 -11.95
N GLY A 81 5.34 4.23 -12.68
CA GLY A 81 5.29 4.09 -14.13
C GLY A 81 6.03 5.22 -14.86
N MET A 82 5.88 6.47 -14.40
CA MET A 82 6.66 7.61 -14.93
C MET A 82 8.15 7.48 -14.61
N MET A 83 8.50 6.97 -13.41
CA MET A 83 9.89 6.67 -13.07
C MET A 83 10.46 5.60 -14.01
N PHE A 84 9.72 4.52 -14.25
CA PHE A 84 10.11 3.47 -15.20
C PHE A 84 10.34 4.00 -16.63
N ILE A 85 9.44 4.87 -17.11
CA ILE A 85 9.55 5.50 -18.44
C ILE A 85 10.81 6.38 -18.51
N ARG A 86 11.13 7.10 -17.41
CA ARG A 86 12.31 7.96 -17.35
C ARG A 86 13.60 7.13 -17.35
N GLU A 87 13.66 6.04 -16.58
CA GLU A 87 14.84 5.17 -16.56
C GLU A 87 15.05 4.40 -17.90
N ALA A 88 14.01 4.31 -18.71
CA ALA A 88 14.07 3.70 -20.03
C ALA A 88 14.24 4.75 -21.17
N ASP A 89 14.62 6.00 -20.86
CA ASP A 89 14.63 7.13 -21.79
C ASP A 89 15.56 6.87 -22.99
N LEU A 90 16.78 6.39 -22.77
CA LEU A 90 17.72 6.07 -23.83
C LEU A 90 17.14 5.04 -24.80
N PHE A 91 16.60 3.94 -24.26
CA PHE A 91 15.96 2.91 -25.09
C PHE A 91 14.79 3.46 -25.91
N LEU A 92 14.00 4.35 -25.32
CA LEU A 92 12.84 4.97 -25.96
C LEU A 92 13.27 5.96 -27.03
N ASP A 93 14.27 6.79 -26.77
CA ASP A 93 14.74 7.82 -27.69
C ASP A 93 15.48 7.19 -28.90
N GLU A 94 16.22 6.11 -28.70
CA GLU A 94 16.88 5.40 -29.77
C GLU A 94 15.94 4.56 -30.68
N ASN A 95 14.93 3.93 -30.09
CA ASN A 95 14.08 2.96 -30.76
C ASN A 95 12.72 3.50 -31.24
N VAL A 96 12.28 4.66 -30.71
CA VAL A 96 10.97 5.24 -31.03
C VAL A 96 11.12 6.61 -31.69
N PHE A 97 11.50 7.63 -30.95
CA PHE A 97 11.86 8.97 -31.44
C PHE A 97 12.45 9.80 -30.29
N ASP A 98 13.25 10.81 -30.62
CA ASP A 98 13.81 11.74 -29.64
C ASP A 98 12.71 12.48 -28.86
N GLY A 99 12.70 12.38 -27.55
CA GLY A 99 11.64 12.89 -26.66
C GLY A 99 10.46 11.94 -26.46
N ALA A 100 10.58 10.65 -26.80
CA ALA A 100 9.52 9.67 -26.61
C ALA A 100 9.12 9.50 -25.15
N TRP A 101 10.09 9.50 -24.23
CA TRP A 101 9.81 9.36 -22.80
C TRP A 101 8.98 10.54 -22.24
N GLN A 102 9.25 11.79 -22.66
CA GLN A 102 8.45 12.94 -22.23
C GLN A 102 7.00 12.81 -22.69
N THR A 103 6.81 12.38 -23.93
CA THR A 103 5.49 12.16 -24.52
C THR A 103 4.70 11.11 -23.72
N LEU A 104 5.33 9.98 -23.38
CA LEU A 104 4.72 8.93 -22.58
C LEU A 104 4.37 9.39 -21.17
N VAL A 105 5.24 10.16 -20.51
CA VAL A 105 4.96 10.76 -19.20
C VAL A 105 3.73 11.67 -19.27
N VAL A 106 3.60 12.51 -20.29
CA VAL A 106 2.42 13.37 -20.49
C VAL A 106 1.16 12.51 -20.66
N PHE A 107 1.21 11.44 -21.43
CA PHE A 107 0.07 10.52 -21.57
C PHE A 107 -0.33 9.88 -20.24
N VAL A 108 0.63 9.44 -19.41
CA VAL A 108 0.35 8.89 -18.07
C VAL A 108 -0.33 9.94 -17.18
N LEU A 109 0.16 11.21 -17.21
CA LEU A 109 -0.45 12.30 -16.44
C LEU A 109 -1.89 12.61 -16.90
N ILE A 110 -2.14 12.65 -18.21
CA ILE A 110 -3.48 12.85 -18.77
C ILE A 110 -4.41 11.69 -18.37
N ALA A 111 -3.94 10.44 -18.50
CA ALA A 111 -4.71 9.27 -18.13
C ALA A 111 -5.04 9.26 -16.62
N LEU A 112 -4.07 9.63 -15.78
CA LEU A 112 -4.29 9.78 -14.33
C LEU A 112 -5.32 10.88 -14.03
N ALA A 113 -5.22 12.05 -14.68
CA ALA A 113 -6.16 13.14 -14.48
C ALA A 113 -7.60 12.76 -14.90
N ILE A 114 -7.75 12.06 -16.02
CA ILE A 114 -9.05 11.54 -16.49
C ILE A 114 -9.58 10.50 -15.49
N TYR A 115 -8.72 9.59 -15.02
CA TYR A 115 -9.08 8.59 -14.03
C TYR A 115 -9.59 9.25 -12.74
N LEU A 116 -8.84 10.21 -12.17
CA LEU A 116 -9.20 10.89 -10.92
C LEU A 116 -10.50 11.70 -11.03
N LYS A 117 -10.80 12.24 -12.22
CA LYS A 117 -12.09 12.93 -12.47
C LYS A 117 -13.28 11.98 -12.57
N LYS A 118 -13.07 10.77 -13.10
CA LYS A 118 -14.17 9.81 -13.38
C LYS A 118 -14.40 8.82 -12.25
N GLN A 119 -13.45 8.68 -11.32
CA GLN A 119 -13.56 7.66 -10.31
C GLN A 119 -14.57 8.02 -9.21
N PRO A 120 -15.43 7.05 -8.80
CA PRO A 120 -16.44 7.26 -7.79
C PRO A 120 -15.91 7.20 -6.35
N ASP A 121 -14.78 6.52 -6.15
CA ASP A 121 -14.23 6.30 -4.81
C ASP A 121 -13.50 7.57 -4.31
N PRO A 122 -13.77 8.06 -3.08
CA PRO A 122 -13.16 9.30 -2.59
C PRO A 122 -11.65 9.15 -2.35
N ILE A 123 -10.87 10.14 -2.79
CA ILE A 123 -9.39 10.13 -2.68
C ILE A 123 -8.96 10.30 -1.23
N LYS A 124 -9.56 11.23 -0.48
CA LYS A 124 -9.15 11.56 0.89
C LYS A 124 -9.16 10.37 1.84
N PRO A 125 -10.24 9.56 1.95
CA PRO A 125 -10.23 8.35 2.77
C PRO A 125 -9.20 7.30 2.33
N SER A 126 -8.90 7.23 1.03
CA SER A 126 -7.88 6.33 0.50
C SER A 126 -6.47 6.73 0.96
N VAL A 127 -6.15 8.04 0.90
CA VAL A 127 -4.89 8.58 1.40
C VAL A 127 -4.78 8.41 2.92
N GLU A 128 -5.84 8.68 3.67
CA GLU A 128 -5.87 8.48 5.13
C GLU A 128 -5.67 7.01 5.50
N ALA A 129 -6.32 6.09 4.78
CA ALA A 129 -6.13 4.67 5.02
C ALA A 129 -4.70 4.22 4.75
N PHE A 130 -4.08 4.70 3.68
CA PHE A 130 -2.69 4.42 3.34
C PHE A 130 -1.71 5.04 4.36
N SER A 131 -1.90 6.29 4.76
CA SER A 131 -1.01 7.00 5.68
C SER A 131 -0.89 6.32 7.07
N ARG A 132 -1.87 5.51 7.46
CA ARG A 132 -1.84 4.72 8.70
C ARG A 132 -1.03 3.43 8.58
N LEU A 133 -0.62 3.04 7.37
CA LEU A 133 0.16 1.83 7.15
C LEU A 133 1.67 2.13 7.26
N PRO A 134 2.47 1.22 7.81
CA PRO A 134 3.94 1.36 7.86
C PRO A 134 4.56 1.59 6.48
N SER A 135 4.00 0.98 5.43
CA SER A 135 4.44 1.14 4.04
C SER A 135 4.42 2.60 3.57
N ALA A 136 3.54 3.46 4.11
CA ALA A 136 3.51 4.88 3.77
C ALA A 136 4.79 5.62 4.19
N GLY A 137 5.29 5.36 5.40
CA GLY A 137 6.56 5.94 5.88
C GLY A 137 7.76 5.43 5.09
N VAL A 138 7.78 4.13 4.76
CA VAL A 138 8.84 3.53 3.94
C VAL A 138 8.84 4.12 2.53
N LEU A 139 7.66 4.25 1.90
CA LEU A 139 7.51 4.89 0.59
C LEU A 139 8.01 6.34 0.61
N LEU A 140 7.55 7.13 1.57
CA LEU A 140 7.95 8.54 1.69
C LEU A 140 9.46 8.66 1.85
N SER A 141 10.09 7.81 2.67
CA SER A 141 11.54 7.80 2.83
C SER A 141 12.27 7.41 1.54
N GLY A 142 11.73 6.48 0.74
CA GLY A 142 12.25 6.13 -0.59
C GLY A 142 12.17 7.32 -1.54
N CYS A 143 11.02 7.98 -1.61
CA CYS A 143 10.85 9.19 -2.43
C CYS A 143 11.80 10.32 -2.02
N LEU A 144 12.02 10.55 -0.71
CA LEU A 144 13.00 11.55 -0.24
C LEU A 144 14.42 11.22 -0.69
N VAL A 145 14.82 9.95 -0.62
CA VAL A 145 16.14 9.51 -1.09
C VAL A 145 16.27 9.72 -2.59
N THR A 146 15.30 9.28 -3.39
CA THR A 146 15.36 9.34 -4.85
C THR A 146 15.22 10.78 -5.38
N PHE A 147 14.28 11.58 -4.85
CA PHE A 147 13.99 12.90 -5.45
C PHE A 147 14.73 14.06 -4.78
N VAL A 148 15.32 13.86 -3.61
CA VAL A 148 16.00 14.94 -2.89
C VAL A 148 17.49 14.63 -2.75
N PHE A 149 17.85 13.50 -2.14
CA PHE A 149 19.26 13.19 -1.85
C PHE A 149 20.04 12.84 -3.10
N SER A 150 19.50 12.02 -4.01
CA SER A 150 20.20 11.72 -5.26
C SER A 150 20.42 12.98 -6.09
N ARG A 151 19.42 13.86 -6.15
CA ARG A 151 19.55 15.16 -6.88
C ARG A 151 20.60 16.09 -6.26
N LEU A 152 20.84 16.01 -4.95
CA LEU A 152 21.97 16.71 -4.33
C LEU A 152 23.30 16.14 -4.81
N PHE A 153 23.45 14.81 -4.77
CA PHE A 153 24.66 14.12 -5.21
C PHE A 153 24.89 14.15 -6.72
N GLY A 154 23.87 14.36 -7.53
CA GLY A 154 23.96 14.57 -8.99
C GLY A 154 24.49 15.94 -9.39
N ARG A 155 24.65 16.89 -8.45
CA ARG A 155 25.15 18.23 -8.77
C ARG A 155 26.66 18.26 -8.97
N ARG A 156 27.12 18.46 -10.19
CA ARG A 156 28.53 18.61 -10.53
C ARG A 156 29.24 19.65 -9.67
N SER A 157 28.62 20.83 -9.52
CA SER A 157 29.19 21.93 -8.71
C SER A 157 29.42 21.56 -7.24
N PHE A 158 28.62 20.64 -6.68
CA PHE A 158 28.83 20.13 -5.33
C PHE A 158 30.14 19.31 -5.27
N TRP A 159 30.36 18.42 -6.21
CA TRP A 159 31.55 17.56 -6.24
C TRP A 159 32.81 18.33 -6.62
N GLU A 160 32.74 19.30 -7.53
CA GLU A 160 33.86 20.21 -7.84
C GLU A 160 34.29 21.01 -6.60
N ALA A 161 33.33 21.47 -5.80
CA ALA A 161 33.65 22.16 -4.54
C ALA A 161 34.25 21.24 -3.48
N VAL A 162 33.87 19.95 -3.41
CA VAL A 162 34.38 18.98 -2.44
C VAL A 162 35.72 18.40 -2.85
N MET A 163 35.89 18.08 -4.16
CA MET A 163 37.09 17.35 -4.66
C MET A 163 38.12 18.27 -5.28
N GLY A 164 37.78 19.51 -5.59
CA GLY A 164 38.69 20.47 -6.24
C GLY A 164 39.26 19.93 -7.56
N GLU A 165 40.59 20.02 -7.74
CA GLU A 165 41.25 19.52 -8.95
C GLU A 165 41.16 17.98 -9.12
N GLY A 166 40.78 17.26 -8.06
CA GLY A 166 40.63 15.80 -8.08
C GLY A 166 39.23 15.35 -8.49
N TYR A 167 38.37 16.24 -9.04
CA TYR A 167 37.03 15.89 -9.47
C TYR A 167 37.03 14.75 -10.52
N MET A 168 36.22 13.74 -10.23
CA MET A 168 35.99 12.60 -11.14
C MET A 168 34.50 12.42 -11.33
N GLU A 169 34.03 12.55 -12.58
CA GLU A 169 32.61 12.41 -12.93
C GLU A 169 32.06 11.03 -12.56
N VAL A 170 32.84 9.99 -12.78
CA VAL A 170 32.49 8.60 -12.43
C VAL A 170 32.16 8.43 -10.94
N VAL A 171 32.81 9.18 -10.03
CA VAL A 171 32.52 9.14 -8.61
C VAL A 171 31.17 9.77 -8.32
N LYS A 172 30.87 10.91 -8.96
CA LYS A 172 29.57 11.58 -8.89
C LYS A 172 28.47 10.61 -9.36
N ASP A 173 28.63 10.03 -10.55
CA ASP A 173 27.62 9.14 -11.14
C ASP A 173 27.37 7.91 -10.27
N LEU A 174 28.42 7.25 -9.78
CA LEU A 174 28.29 6.11 -8.87
C LEU A 174 27.52 6.44 -7.59
N VAL A 175 27.78 7.60 -6.99
CA VAL A 175 27.11 8.01 -5.75
C VAL A 175 25.68 8.44 -6.02
N GLU A 176 25.42 9.14 -7.11
CA GLU A 176 24.07 9.54 -7.54
C GLU A 176 23.22 8.30 -7.79
N GLU A 177 23.64 7.42 -8.70
CA GLU A 177 22.92 6.22 -9.11
C GLU A 177 22.75 5.22 -7.96
N GLY A 178 23.82 5.00 -7.16
CA GLY A 178 23.74 4.15 -5.98
C GLY A 178 22.74 4.68 -4.95
N THR A 179 22.66 5.99 -4.76
CA THR A 179 21.68 6.63 -3.88
C THR A 179 20.26 6.50 -4.43
N GLU A 180 20.06 6.69 -5.73
CA GLU A 180 18.77 6.46 -6.38
C GLU A 180 18.31 5.02 -6.18
N LEU A 181 19.18 4.03 -6.41
CA LEU A 181 18.84 2.62 -6.25
C LEU A 181 18.43 2.27 -4.81
N VAL A 182 19.05 2.88 -3.79
CA VAL A 182 18.59 2.76 -2.40
C VAL A 182 17.16 3.29 -2.24
N GLY A 183 16.83 4.42 -2.86
CA GLY A 183 15.49 4.99 -2.88
C GLY A 183 14.48 4.06 -3.57
N TYR A 184 14.80 3.55 -4.76
CA TYR A 184 13.98 2.56 -5.48
C TYR A 184 13.75 1.27 -4.68
N SER A 185 14.78 0.79 -3.97
CA SER A 185 14.67 -0.37 -3.10
C SER A 185 13.64 -0.17 -1.99
N ARG A 186 13.59 1.03 -1.39
CA ARG A 186 12.60 1.39 -0.37
C ARG A 186 11.19 1.50 -0.94
N ILE A 187 11.05 2.08 -2.13
CA ILE A 187 9.77 2.16 -2.84
C ILE A 187 9.27 0.74 -3.15
N LEU A 188 10.15 -0.17 -3.57
CA LEU A 188 9.82 -1.56 -3.83
C LEU A 188 9.36 -2.30 -2.57
N ILE A 189 10.08 -2.14 -1.45
CA ILE A 189 9.65 -2.70 -0.15
C ILE A 189 8.23 -2.21 0.19
N ALA A 190 7.97 -0.91 0.05
CA ALA A 190 6.65 -0.34 0.34
C ALA A 190 5.56 -0.89 -0.59
N ALA A 191 5.87 -1.09 -1.87
CA ALA A 191 4.95 -1.67 -2.85
C ALA A 191 4.61 -3.13 -2.54
N VAL A 192 5.63 -3.93 -2.16
CA VAL A 192 5.44 -5.33 -1.71
C VAL A 192 4.57 -5.40 -0.46
N ASP A 193 4.87 -4.57 0.56
CA ASP A 193 4.09 -4.51 1.79
C ASP A 193 2.63 -4.15 1.54
N LEU A 194 2.39 -3.16 0.72
CA LEU A 194 1.03 -2.71 0.41
C LEU A 194 0.25 -3.78 -0.38
N ALA A 195 0.90 -4.44 -1.34
CA ALA A 195 0.29 -5.53 -2.11
C ALA A 195 -0.02 -6.73 -1.20
N TRP A 196 0.89 -7.09 -0.30
CA TRP A 196 0.69 -8.16 0.68
C TRP A 196 -0.47 -7.86 1.63
N TYR A 197 -0.51 -6.65 2.18
CA TYR A 197 -1.61 -6.18 3.02
C TYR A 197 -2.96 -6.28 2.29
N SER A 198 -3.03 -5.79 1.05
CA SER A 198 -4.26 -5.81 0.26
C SER A 198 -4.71 -7.23 -0.10
N ARG A 199 -3.76 -8.12 -0.38
CA ARG A 199 -4.04 -9.54 -0.63
C ARG A 199 -4.65 -10.22 0.61
N ASN A 200 -4.08 -9.98 1.79
CA ASN A 200 -4.59 -10.57 3.03
C ASN A 200 -6.00 -10.06 3.35
N GLN A 201 -6.26 -8.77 3.18
CA GLN A 201 -7.62 -8.24 3.32
C GLN A 201 -8.61 -8.88 2.34
N LEU A 202 -8.21 -9.08 1.09
CA LEU A 202 -9.06 -9.73 0.10
C LEU A 202 -9.37 -11.18 0.49
N SER A 203 -8.37 -11.94 0.96
CA SER A 203 -8.56 -13.33 1.39
C SER A 203 -9.49 -13.45 2.59
N GLU A 204 -9.41 -12.54 3.56
CA GLU A 204 -10.34 -12.47 4.69
C GLU A 204 -11.78 -12.16 4.25
N LEU A 205 -11.95 -11.22 3.30
CA LEU A 205 -13.28 -10.90 2.76
C LEU A 205 -13.89 -12.08 1.99
N VAL A 206 -13.10 -12.81 1.21
CA VAL A 206 -13.57 -14.01 0.47
C VAL A 206 -13.95 -15.12 1.46
N ALA A 207 -13.11 -15.42 2.45
CA ALA A 207 -13.40 -16.43 3.46
C ALA A 207 -14.68 -16.11 4.25
N ASN A 208 -14.88 -14.84 4.64
CA ASN A 208 -16.09 -14.42 5.32
C ASN A 208 -17.35 -14.51 4.42
N LYS A 209 -17.19 -14.28 3.11
CA LYS A 209 -18.29 -14.42 2.15
C LYS A 209 -18.68 -15.89 1.96
N GLU A 210 -17.71 -16.78 1.78
CA GLU A 210 -17.92 -18.24 1.67
C GLU A 210 -18.58 -18.81 2.93
N TYR A 211 -18.13 -18.36 4.11
CA TYR A 211 -18.73 -18.73 5.39
C TYR A 211 -20.21 -18.33 5.45
N ARG A 212 -20.57 -17.11 5.04
CA ARG A 212 -21.96 -16.61 4.99
C ARG A 212 -22.81 -17.35 3.96
N GLU A 213 -22.26 -17.67 2.79
CA GLU A 213 -22.97 -18.41 1.75
C GLU A 213 -23.15 -19.90 2.14
N GLY A 214 -22.21 -20.50 2.84
CA GLY A 214 -22.34 -21.85 3.40
C GLY A 214 -23.39 -21.95 4.53
N GLU A 215 -23.58 -20.89 5.33
CA GLU A 215 -24.66 -20.79 6.31
C GLU A 215 -26.03 -20.51 5.68
N ALA A 216 -26.06 -19.94 4.46
CA ALA A 216 -27.30 -19.60 3.75
C ALA A 216 -27.97 -20.77 3.00
N GLN A 217 -27.42 -22.00 3.03
CA GLN A 217 -28.15 -23.17 2.57
C GLN A 217 -29.23 -23.52 3.61
N PRO A 218 -30.52 -23.47 3.23
CA PRO A 218 -31.58 -23.71 4.19
C PRO A 218 -31.64 -25.19 4.57
N ASN A 219 -30.97 -25.55 5.65
CA ASN A 219 -31.38 -26.74 6.39
C ASN A 219 -32.63 -26.34 7.17
N VAL A 220 -33.75 -26.89 6.80
CA VAL A 220 -35.06 -26.70 7.42
C VAL A 220 -34.92 -26.93 8.94
N ALA A 221 -35.24 -25.91 9.71
CA ALA A 221 -35.26 -25.85 11.16
C ALA A 221 -34.01 -25.30 11.88
N THR A 222 -33.58 -24.09 11.53
CA THR A 222 -32.78 -23.29 12.49
C THR A 222 -33.13 -21.81 12.42
N THR A 223 -33.54 -21.27 13.54
CA THR A 223 -33.82 -19.86 13.82
C THR A 223 -32.64 -18.96 13.37
N PRO A 224 -32.89 -17.77 12.82
CA PRO A 224 -31.84 -16.89 12.30
C PRO A 224 -30.92 -16.41 13.42
N LYS A 225 -29.62 -16.74 13.28
CA LYS A 225 -28.56 -16.25 14.14
C LYS A 225 -28.22 -14.82 13.74
N LEU A 226 -28.62 -13.85 14.53
CA LEU A 226 -28.26 -12.45 14.32
C LEU A 226 -26.85 -12.21 14.86
N ILE A 227 -25.90 -11.95 13.98
CA ILE A 227 -24.57 -11.47 14.35
C ILE A 227 -24.62 -9.95 14.21
N LEU A 228 -24.60 -9.24 15.34
CA LEU A 228 -24.43 -7.78 15.39
C LEU A 228 -22.91 -7.51 15.45
N ASP A 229 -22.33 -7.11 14.31
CA ASP A 229 -21.00 -6.49 14.30
C ASP A 229 -21.14 -5.04 14.76
N PHE A 230 -20.79 -4.78 16.00
CA PHE A 230 -20.55 -3.42 16.47
C PHE A 230 -19.16 -2.98 16.01
N GLU A 231 -19.09 -1.86 15.28
CA GLU A 231 -17.84 -1.20 14.93
C GLU A 231 -17.08 -0.81 16.20
N GLU A 232 -15.84 -1.27 16.33
CA GLU A 232 -14.94 -1.04 17.45
C GLU A 232 -14.76 0.46 17.75
N ARG A 233 -15.53 1.00 18.68
CA ARG A 233 -15.11 2.09 19.56
C ARG A 233 -15.58 1.76 20.97
N ASP A 234 -14.62 1.39 21.81
CA ASP A 234 -14.69 1.39 23.26
C ASP A 234 -15.36 0.22 24.00
N LEU A 235 -15.42 -1.00 23.45
CA LEU A 235 -15.71 -2.17 24.27
C LEU A 235 -14.66 -3.26 24.10
N GLN A 236 -13.80 -3.41 25.08
CA GLN A 236 -12.70 -4.40 25.17
C GLN A 236 -13.15 -5.85 25.41
N LYS A 237 -14.37 -6.25 25.11
CA LYS A 237 -14.79 -7.66 25.17
C LYS A 237 -15.82 -7.97 24.09
N ASN A 238 -15.44 -8.74 23.08
CA ASN A 238 -16.37 -9.44 22.19
C ASN A 238 -17.16 -10.47 23.01
N VAL A 239 -18.41 -10.17 23.33
CA VAL A 239 -19.35 -11.15 23.89
C VAL A 239 -20.25 -11.60 22.72
N PRO A 240 -20.16 -12.84 22.23
CA PRO A 240 -21.06 -13.34 21.21
C PRO A 240 -22.46 -13.52 21.82
N LEU A 241 -23.40 -12.63 21.50
CA LEU A 241 -24.82 -12.79 21.87
C LEU A 241 -25.43 -13.87 20.98
N LYS A 242 -25.74 -15.04 21.55
CA LYS A 242 -26.57 -16.08 20.92
C LYS A 242 -28.04 -15.72 21.11
N ILE A 243 -28.67 -15.12 20.12
CA ILE A 243 -30.08 -14.71 20.20
C ILE A 243 -30.96 -15.81 19.59
N TYR A 244 -31.75 -16.49 20.41
CA TYR A 244 -32.65 -17.57 20.01
C TYR A 244 -34.09 -17.12 19.77
N ASN A 245 -34.52 -16.02 20.36
CA ASN A 245 -35.86 -15.48 20.28
C ASN A 245 -35.81 -13.93 20.40
N PRO A 246 -36.61 -13.15 19.62
CA PRO A 246 -36.61 -11.69 19.73
C PRO A 246 -36.89 -11.15 21.13
N GLN A 247 -37.77 -11.78 21.89
CA GLN A 247 -38.07 -11.38 23.27
C GLN A 247 -36.89 -11.68 24.19
N GLN A 248 -36.26 -12.81 24.07
CA GLN A 248 -35.09 -13.18 24.85
C GLN A 248 -33.88 -12.27 24.56
N ALA A 249 -33.77 -11.78 23.32
CA ALA A 249 -32.77 -10.80 22.93
C ALA A 249 -32.99 -9.42 23.55
N GLU A 250 -34.24 -9.02 23.68
CA GLU A 250 -34.62 -7.76 24.35
C GLU A 250 -34.27 -7.82 25.85
N ASP A 251 -34.59 -8.93 26.50
CA ASP A 251 -34.32 -9.14 27.93
C ASP A 251 -32.79 -9.21 28.19
N GLU A 252 -32.03 -9.93 27.40
CA GLU A 252 -30.55 -9.98 27.51
C GLU A 252 -29.91 -8.64 27.20
N LEU A 253 -30.43 -7.86 26.21
CA LEU A 253 -29.92 -6.53 25.89
C LEU A 253 -30.20 -5.56 27.05
N LEU A 254 -31.37 -5.64 27.66
CA LEU A 254 -31.76 -4.82 28.80
C LEU A 254 -30.90 -5.10 30.05
N GLU A 255 -30.60 -6.37 30.30
CA GLU A 255 -29.73 -6.81 31.39
C GLU A 255 -28.28 -6.35 31.19
N LEU A 256 -27.74 -6.43 29.95
CA LEU A 256 -26.43 -5.95 29.60
C LEU A 256 -26.27 -4.43 29.72
N VAL A 257 -27.28 -3.67 29.29
CA VAL A 257 -27.27 -2.22 29.33
C VAL A 257 -27.38 -1.74 30.81
N GLN A 258 -28.16 -2.42 31.66
CA GLN A 258 -28.23 -2.15 33.09
C GLN A 258 -26.92 -2.48 33.80
N GLN A 259 -26.23 -3.58 33.46
CA GLN A 259 -24.89 -3.92 33.99
C GLN A 259 -23.82 -2.89 33.63
N GLN A 260 -23.98 -2.15 32.55
CA GLN A 260 -23.07 -1.08 32.11
C GLN A 260 -23.36 0.27 32.80
N GLY A 261 -24.37 0.36 33.66
CA GLY A 261 -24.68 1.56 34.47
C GLY A 261 -25.52 2.61 33.74
N PHE A 262 -26.21 2.27 32.69
CA PHE A 262 -27.18 3.16 32.04
C PHE A 262 -28.46 3.26 32.86
N SER A 263 -29.12 4.43 32.86
CA SER A 263 -30.40 4.63 33.49
C SER A 263 -31.53 3.87 32.77
N GLU A 264 -32.60 3.54 33.46
CA GLU A 264 -33.75 2.82 32.86
C GLU A 264 -34.34 3.52 31.62
N GLY A 265 -34.28 4.86 31.56
CA GLY A 265 -34.73 5.63 30.39
C GLY A 265 -33.83 5.44 29.17
N GLU A 266 -32.52 5.50 29.36
CA GLU A 266 -31.52 5.31 28.29
C GLU A 266 -31.51 3.86 27.78
N ALA A 267 -31.74 2.90 28.68
CA ALA A 267 -31.88 1.49 28.31
C ALA A 267 -33.15 1.26 27.46
N GLY A 268 -34.25 1.92 27.78
CA GLY A 268 -35.51 1.87 27.01
C GLY A 268 -35.31 2.41 25.57
N ASP A 269 -34.68 3.57 25.43
CA ASP A 269 -34.41 4.20 24.12
C ASP A 269 -33.48 3.33 23.22
N LEU A 270 -32.52 2.63 23.83
CA LEU A 270 -31.64 1.69 23.13
C LEU A 270 -32.38 0.45 22.60
N VAL A 271 -33.28 -0.12 23.43
CA VAL A 271 -34.11 -1.26 23.05
C VAL A 271 -35.11 -0.87 21.97
N ASP A 272 -35.71 0.30 21.99
CA ASP A 272 -36.61 0.80 20.96
C ASP A 272 -35.89 1.09 19.66
N SER A 273 -34.66 1.62 19.71
CA SER A 273 -33.80 1.78 18.54
C SER A 273 -33.45 0.42 17.90
N TRP A 274 -33.15 -0.59 18.71
CA TRP A 274 -32.90 -1.95 18.27
C TRP A 274 -34.15 -2.58 17.62
N ARG A 275 -35.33 -2.40 18.19
CA ARG A 275 -36.61 -2.86 17.60
C ARG A 275 -36.87 -2.25 16.20
N LEU A 276 -36.52 -0.98 16.04
CA LEU A 276 -36.66 -0.27 14.76
C LEU A 276 -35.75 -0.86 13.67
N ILE A 277 -34.47 -1.10 14.02
CA ILE A 277 -33.47 -1.72 13.12
C ILE A 277 -33.89 -3.14 12.75
N PHE A 278 -34.36 -3.93 13.71
CA PHE A 278 -34.80 -5.29 13.48
C PHE A 278 -36.05 -5.37 12.56
N ARG A 279 -37.00 -4.45 12.71
CA ARG A 279 -38.18 -4.34 11.82
C ARG A 279 -37.79 -3.92 10.40
N GLN A 280 -36.81 -3.04 10.25
CA GLN A 280 -36.34 -2.61 8.92
C GLN A 280 -35.54 -3.70 8.20
N SER A 281 -34.74 -4.51 8.90
CA SER A 281 -34.00 -5.63 8.32
C SER A 281 -34.96 -6.73 7.81
N ARG A 282 -36.04 -6.99 8.54
CA ARG A 282 -37.08 -7.96 8.12
C ARG A 282 -37.86 -7.52 6.88
N LYS A 283 -38.08 -6.20 6.70
CA LYS A 283 -38.73 -5.66 5.48
C LYS A 283 -37.87 -5.68 4.22
N ARG A 284 -36.52 -5.81 4.39
CA ARG A 284 -35.59 -5.96 3.26
C ARG A 284 -35.30 -7.41 2.89
N ALA A 285 -35.67 -8.35 3.71
CA ALA A 285 -35.48 -9.79 3.50
C ALA A 285 -36.78 -10.52 3.04
N ALA A 286 -37.89 -9.81 2.96
CA ALA A 286 -39.17 -10.25 2.38
C ALA A 286 -39.42 -9.53 1.04
#